data_ad554a4592fc171367b9794e8f374243
#
_entry.id   ad554a4592fc171367b9794e8f374243
#
_cell.length_a   1.000
_cell.length_b   1.000
_cell.length_c   1.000
_cell.angle_alpha   90.00
_cell.angle_beta   90.00
_cell.angle_gamma   90.00
#
_symmetry.space_group_name_H-M   'P 1'
#
loop_
_entity.id
_entity.type
_entity.pdbx_description
1 polymer ?
#
loop_
_entity_poly.entity_id
_entity_poly.type
_entity_poly.pdbx_seq_one_letter_code
_entity_poly.pdbx_strand_id
1 'polypeptide(L)'
;MLAYALGSILFPLVGSGLAFLLHERHARLVGRVSSFLAFVSGLAVLVGFALHRETGTWDLLAIDTLTVFGVTVDALSALVNFMVVLIGWLICLYSAGYMSERNQEHPIGEGIRRYYVLLLLFIASMSGLVFSSTLVGQLFFFEMTGLCSWALIGFYGDLKSRRSALWAIILTHVASVGLYVATAYVFLHTGSFSIDALGQLPDYGKIVVFLGLLIACWGKSAQVPFHPWLPRAMVAPTPVSAYLHAASMVKVGVYIFARSVMAAGAIPAVVGKVGLIMAVATMLYGFLMYFPQHDMKRMLAYSTIAQLGYIFMAISLAIYGSRTALLGGVAHIFNHSFAKALFFLVAGTLAYTTGTRQLPVLTGILRKMPLVGLSYLAAVLAITGVPPFSGFFSKFVIFWSGLEVGVHDGLVLLLVILALIESVGSFIWMLRWATVNVLGEPSETVAAAITPTASMHFVLALLIVMTLISQYVAFGLFQ
;
A
#
# COMPACT_ATOMS: atom_id res chain seq x y z
N MET A 1 -9.54 20.64 11.35
CA MET A 1 -8.89 19.52 10.63
C MET A 1 -7.48 19.22 11.17
N LEU A 2 -6.63 20.23 11.42
CA LEU A 2 -5.24 20.00 11.91
C LEU A 2 -5.18 19.08 13.14
N ALA A 3 -5.97 19.31 14.17
CA ALA A 3 -5.94 18.49 15.39
C ALA A 3 -6.22 17.00 15.13
N TYR A 4 -7.12 16.68 14.20
CA TYR A 4 -7.41 15.30 13.81
C TYR A 4 -6.32 14.71 12.92
N ALA A 5 -5.70 15.50 12.03
CA ALA A 5 -4.54 15.05 11.25
C ALA A 5 -3.37 14.72 12.17
N LEU A 6 -3.07 15.59 13.15
CA LEU A 6 -2.08 15.32 14.20
C LEU A 6 -2.46 14.11 15.06
N GLY A 7 -3.74 13.92 15.39
CA GLY A 7 -4.23 12.74 16.10
C GLY A 7 -3.90 11.43 15.38
N SER A 8 -4.03 11.41 14.04
CA SER A 8 -3.67 10.24 13.21
C SER A 8 -2.17 9.88 13.30
N ILE A 9 -1.30 10.86 13.57
CA ILE A 9 0.14 10.68 13.73
C ILE A 9 0.50 10.38 15.19
N LEU A 10 -0.01 11.21 16.12
CA LEU A 10 0.42 11.20 17.52
C LEU A 10 -0.12 10.02 18.31
N PHE A 11 -1.38 9.59 18.10
CA PHE A 11 -1.92 8.45 18.84
C PHE A 11 -1.12 7.17 18.61
N PRO A 12 -0.79 6.76 17.37
CA PRO A 12 0.06 5.58 17.19
C PRO A 12 1.51 5.82 17.61
N LEU A 13 2.05 7.05 17.49
CA LEU A 13 3.40 7.37 17.96
C LEU A 13 3.51 7.24 19.47
N VAL A 14 2.60 7.87 20.22
CA VAL A 14 2.52 7.76 21.70
C VAL A 14 2.25 6.32 22.11
N GLY A 15 1.34 5.63 21.38
CA GLY A 15 1.08 4.21 21.60
C GLY A 15 2.31 3.33 21.42
N SER A 16 3.16 3.64 20.43
CA SER A 16 4.46 2.95 20.25
C SER A 16 5.36 3.14 21.46
N GLY A 17 5.48 4.38 21.98
CA GLY A 17 6.25 4.69 23.18
C GLY A 17 5.68 3.96 24.43
N LEU A 18 4.35 3.98 24.61
CA LEU A 18 3.70 3.27 25.72
C LEU A 18 3.90 1.76 25.62
N ALA A 19 3.76 1.18 24.44
CA ALA A 19 3.99 -0.26 24.24
C ALA A 19 5.46 -0.65 24.53
N PHE A 20 6.42 0.25 24.26
CA PHE A 20 7.82 0.04 24.60
C PHE A 20 8.09 0.06 26.11
N LEU A 21 7.45 0.99 26.83
CA LEU A 21 7.67 1.20 28.26
C LEU A 21 6.90 0.22 29.14
N LEU A 22 5.71 -0.21 28.70
CA LEU A 22 4.84 -1.08 29.49
C LEU A 22 5.24 -2.56 29.35
N HIS A 23 4.74 -3.36 30.31
CA HIS A 23 4.94 -4.81 30.29
C HIS A 23 4.28 -5.44 29.04
N GLU A 24 4.89 -6.50 28.49
CA GLU A 24 4.50 -7.17 27.23
C GLU A 24 3.00 -7.55 27.17
N ARG A 25 2.41 -7.96 28.30
CA ARG A 25 0.98 -8.28 28.41
C ARG A 25 0.03 -7.15 27.98
N HIS A 26 0.47 -5.88 28.11
CA HIS A 26 -0.33 -4.70 27.76
C HIS A 26 -0.15 -4.27 26.31
N ALA A 27 0.89 -4.74 25.63
CA ALA A 27 1.22 -4.30 24.27
C ALA A 27 0.07 -4.52 23.28
N ARG A 28 -0.66 -5.64 23.40
CA ARG A 28 -1.85 -5.92 22.55
C ARG A 28 -2.99 -4.92 22.79
N LEU A 29 -3.22 -4.52 24.03
CA LEU A 29 -4.26 -3.54 24.36
C LEU A 29 -3.86 -2.15 23.86
N VAL A 30 -2.64 -1.71 24.17
CA VAL A 30 -2.10 -0.44 23.70
C VAL A 30 -2.15 -0.36 22.17
N GLY A 31 -1.73 -1.43 21.48
CA GLY A 31 -1.79 -1.51 20.01
C GLY A 31 -3.18 -1.29 19.45
N ARG A 32 -4.18 -1.98 20.02
CA ARG A 32 -5.59 -1.86 19.59
C ARG A 32 -6.19 -0.50 19.88
N VAL A 33 -5.96 0.04 21.07
CA VAL A 33 -6.52 1.34 21.48
C VAL A 33 -5.89 2.47 20.71
N SER A 34 -4.56 2.52 20.62
CA SER A 34 -3.87 3.61 19.93
C SER A 34 -4.15 3.63 18.43
N SER A 35 -4.20 2.47 17.80
CA SER A 35 -4.56 2.38 16.37
C SER A 35 -6.03 2.70 16.13
N PHE A 36 -6.95 2.38 17.07
CA PHE A 36 -8.36 2.78 17.00
C PHE A 36 -8.52 4.30 17.11
N LEU A 37 -7.82 4.95 18.04
CA LEU A 37 -7.85 6.41 18.17
C LEU A 37 -7.29 7.09 16.92
N ALA A 38 -6.24 6.54 16.30
CA ALA A 38 -5.73 7.01 15.01
C ALA A 38 -6.78 6.85 13.91
N PHE A 39 -7.48 5.71 13.85
CA PHE A 39 -8.57 5.48 12.90
C PHE A 39 -9.71 6.49 13.08
N VAL A 40 -10.18 6.72 14.31
CA VAL A 40 -11.23 7.71 14.59
C VAL A 40 -10.77 9.11 14.15
N SER A 41 -9.52 9.47 14.41
CA SER A 41 -8.95 10.76 13.97
C SER A 41 -8.91 10.86 12.44
N GLY A 42 -8.45 9.82 11.74
CA GLY A 42 -8.41 9.80 10.28
C GLY A 42 -9.81 9.81 9.64
N LEU A 43 -10.78 9.15 10.26
CA LEU A 43 -12.19 9.23 9.86
C LEU A 43 -12.73 10.64 10.02
N ALA A 44 -12.39 11.32 11.13
CA ALA A 44 -12.79 12.72 11.34
C ALA A 44 -12.18 13.68 10.30
N VAL A 45 -10.92 13.44 9.88
CA VAL A 45 -10.30 14.18 8.75
C VAL A 45 -11.07 13.92 7.45
N LEU A 46 -11.36 12.65 7.12
CA LEU A 46 -12.08 12.30 5.90
C LEU A 46 -13.46 12.93 5.83
N VAL A 47 -14.25 12.77 6.90
CA VAL A 47 -15.60 13.33 7.01
C VAL A 47 -15.58 14.88 7.02
N GLY A 48 -14.67 15.47 7.80
CA GLY A 48 -14.50 16.92 7.83
C GLY A 48 -14.16 17.50 6.47
N PHE A 49 -13.23 16.86 5.73
CA PHE A 49 -12.91 17.26 4.36
C PHE A 49 -14.12 17.06 3.40
N ALA A 50 -14.82 15.95 3.50
CA ALA A 50 -15.99 15.67 2.66
C ALA A 50 -17.12 16.71 2.85
N LEU A 51 -17.31 17.21 4.07
CA LEU A 51 -18.35 18.18 4.40
C LEU A 51 -17.97 19.62 4.02
N HIS A 52 -16.72 20.01 4.24
CA HIS A 52 -16.30 21.42 4.09
C HIS A 52 -15.53 21.68 2.79
N ARG A 53 -14.90 20.66 2.18
CA ARG A 53 -14.09 20.77 0.95
C ARG A 53 -12.94 21.78 1.02
N GLU A 54 -12.54 22.19 2.23
CA GLU A 54 -11.48 23.16 2.46
C GLU A 54 -10.13 22.47 2.59
N THR A 55 -9.19 22.91 1.77
CA THR A 55 -7.78 22.54 1.92
C THR A 55 -7.13 23.41 2.98
N GLY A 56 -6.26 22.82 3.80
CA GLY A 56 -5.51 23.55 4.81
C GLY A 56 -4.07 23.10 4.85
N THR A 57 -3.16 24.07 4.97
CA THR A 57 -1.73 23.82 5.18
C THR A 57 -1.28 24.59 6.42
N TRP A 58 -0.53 23.92 7.30
CA TRP A 58 -0.02 24.46 8.56
C TRP A 58 1.45 24.14 8.70
N ASP A 59 2.27 25.15 8.93
CA ASP A 59 3.69 25.00 9.26
C ASP A 59 3.85 24.66 10.74
N LEU A 60 4.51 23.55 11.04
CA LEU A 60 4.71 23.05 12.40
C LEU A 60 6.14 23.21 12.89
N LEU A 61 7.12 23.12 12.00
CA LEU A 61 8.52 23.31 12.28
C LEU A 61 9.13 24.19 11.19
N ALA A 62 9.53 25.40 11.55
CA ALA A 62 10.23 26.32 10.68
C ALA A 62 11.54 26.80 11.32
N ILE A 63 12.53 27.07 10.48
CA ILE A 63 13.78 27.71 10.85
C ILE A 63 13.82 29.03 10.07
N ASP A 64 13.67 30.14 10.78
CA ASP A 64 13.40 31.47 10.21
C ASP A 64 12.17 31.41 9.27
N THR A 65 12.35 31.69 7.99
CA THR A 65 11.30 31.67 6.97
C THR A 65 11.19 30.32 6.25
N LEU A 66 12.05 29.34 6.57
CA LEU A 66 12.11 28.04 5.91
C LEU A 66 11.29 26.99 6.65
N THR A 67 10.14 26.59 6.08
CA THR A 67 9.37 25.47 6.60
C THR A 67 10.09 24.14 6.36
N VAL A 68 10.46 23.47 7.46
CA VAL A 68 11.09 22.14 7.45
C VAL A 68 10.03 21.05 7.46
N PHE A 69 8.99 21.22 8.30
CA PHE A 69 7.87 20.29 8.39
C PHE A 69 6.56 21.03 8.58
N GLY A 70 5.58 20.68 7.79
CA GLY A 70 4.20 21.15 7.89
C GLY A 70 3.22 20.05 7.51
N VAL A 71 1.95 20.31 7.72
CA VAL A 71 0.83 19.39 7.48
C VAL A 71 -0.10 19.99 6.44
N THR A 72 -0.40 19.23 5.38
CA THR A 72 -1.42 19.57 4.39
C THR A 72 -2.58 18.58 4.46
N VAL A 73 -3.79 19.11 4.60
CA VAL A 73 -5.04 18.33 4.51
C VAL A 73 -5.78 18.74 3.25
N ASP A 74 -5.93 17.79 2.33
CA ASP A 74 -6.69 17.89 1.09
C ASP A 74 -7.36 16.56 0.76
N ALA A 75 -8.02 16.43 -0.40
CA ALA A 75 -8.70 15.22 -0.82
C ALA A 75 -7.78 14.00 -0.85
N LEU A 76 -6.55 14.15 -1.38
CA LEU A 76 -5.59 13.05 -1.50
C LEU A 76 -5.09 12.58 -0.13
N SER A 77 -4.67 13.53 0.73
CA SER A 77 -4.16 13.19 2.07
C SER A 77 -5.27 12.64 2.97
N ALA A 78 -6.48 13.19 2.92
CA ALA A 78 -7.62 12.70 3.70
C ALA A 78 -7.98 11.26 3.31
N LEU A 79 -8.06 10.95 2.00
CA LEU A 79 -8.39 9.63 1.48
C LEU A 79 -7.32 8.60 1.84
N VAL A 80 -6.05 8.92 1.58
CA VAL A 80 -4.94 7.97 1.78
C VAL A 80 -4.65 7.77 3.27
N ASN A 81 -4.73 8.82 4.09
CA ASN A 81 -4.58 8.67 5.55
C ASN A 81 -5.69 7.81 6.15
N PHE A 82 -6.95 7.99 5.74
CA PHE A 82 -8.05 7.14 6.20
C PHE A 82 -7.78 5.66 5.91
N MET A 83 -7.31 5.33 4.70
CA MET A 83 -6.90 3.97 4.34
C MET A 83 -5.77 3.45 5.24
N VAL A 84 -4.74 4.27 5.49
CA VAL A 84 -3.58 3.92 6.33
C VAL A 84 -4.02 3.54 7.75
N VAL A 85 -4.82 4.40 8.39
CA VAL A 85 -5.20 4.20 9.79
C VAL A 85 -6.29 3.13 9.95
N LEU A 86 -7.25 3.02 9.02
CA LEU A 86 -8.26 1.95 9.06
C LEU A 86 -7.61 0.58 8.93
N ILE A 87 -6.79 0.37 7.88
CA ILE A 87 -6.11 -0.90 7.68
C ILE A 87 -5.13 -1.15 8.83
N GLY A 88 -4.42 -0.14 9.33
CA GLY A 88 -3.55 -0.24 10.49
C GLY A 88 -4.27 -0.75 11.74
N TRP A 89 -5.45 -0.22 12.04
CA TRP A 89 -6.30 -0.70 13.13
C TRP A 89 -6.77 -2.13 12.91
N LEU A 90 -7.25 -2.47 11.71
CA LEU A 90 -7.69 -3.84 11.37
C LEU A 90 -6.54 -4.85 11.49
N ILE A 91 -5.32 -4.47 11.10
CA ILE A 91 -4.12 -5.30 11.29
C ILE A 91 -3.82 -5.49 12.79
N CYS A 92 -3.94 -4.45 13.63
CA CYS A 92 -3.77 -4.59 15.08
C CYS A 92 -4.80 -5.54 15.69
N LEU A 93 -6.07 -5.50 15.25
CA LEU A 93 -7.13 -6.42 15.70
C LEU A 93 -6.86 -7.85 15.24
N TYR A 94 -6.54 -8.06 13.97
CA TYR A 94 -6.24 -9.37 13.41
C TYR A 94 -5.02 -10.01 14.10
N SER A 95 -4.00 -9.21 14.35
CA SER A 95 -2.75 -9.65 14.98
C SER A 95 -2.96 -10.16 16.41
N ALA A 96 -3.99 -9.71 17.11
CA ALA A 96 -4.28 -10.19 18.45
C ALA A 96 -4.56 -11.71 18.51
N GLY A 97 -5.17 -12.25 17.45
CA GLY A 97 -5.36 -13.69 17.26
C GLY A 97 -4.17 -14.37 16.59
N TYR A 98 -3.65 -13.76 15.50
CA TYR A 98 -2.59 -14.35 14.68
C TYR A 98 -1.26 -14.51 15.41
N MET A 99 -0.85 -13.49 16.20
CA MET A 99 0.40 -13.48 16.97
C MET A 99 0.21 -14.26 18.30
N SER A 100 0.07 -15.58 18.20
CA SER A 100 -0.18 -16.48 19.34
C SER A 100 0.45 -17.84 19.12
N GLU A 101 0.59 -18.61 20.19
CA GLU A 101 1.10 -20.00 20.17
C GLU A 101 0.18 -20.96 19.39
N ARG A 102 -1.08 -20.57 19.14
CA ARG A 102 -2.05 -21.38 18.36
C ARG A 102 -1.79 -21.32 16.86
N ASN A 103 -0.91 -20.44 16.38
CA ASN A 103 -0.59 -20.32 14.97
C ASN A 103 0.12 -21.59 14.49
N GLN A 104 -0.51 -22.34 13.57
CA GLN A 104 -0.02 -23.63 13.10
C GLN A 104 1.21 -23.52 12.18
N GLU A 105 1.39 -22.36 11.51
CA GLU A 105 2.56 -22.14 10.64
C GLU A 105 3.79 -21.73 11.46
N HIS A 106 3.61 -20.77 12.37
CA HIS A 106 4.65 -20.22 13.23
C HIS A 106 4.07 -19.89 14.60
N PRO A 107 4.10 -20.83 15.58
CA PRO A 107 3.72 -20.53 16.96
C PRO A 107 4.53 -19.36 17.52
N ILE A 108 3.86 -18.36 18.07
CA ILE A 108 4.48 -17.10 18.53
C ILE A 108 4.16 -16.91 20.01
N GLY A 109 5.17 -17.11 20.86
CA GLY A 109 5.10 -16.89 22.33
C GLY A 109 5.80 -15.61 22.78
N GLU A 110 6.73 -15.07 21.98
CA GLU A 110 7.61 -13.96 22.37
C GLU A 110 7.64 -12.83 21.33
N GLY A 111 8.11 -11.66 21.73
CA GLY A 111 8.32 -10.52 20.84
C GLY A 111 7.05 -9.72 20.51
N ILE A 112 5.94 -9.97 21.18
CA ILE A 112 4.65 -9.28 20.96
C ILE A 112 4.81 -7.77 21.19
N ARG A 113 5.56 -7.36 22.24
CA ARG A 113 5.86 -5.96 22.52
C ARG A 113 6.59 -5.30 21.35
N ARG A 114 7.69 -5.89 20.87
CA ARG A 114 8.46 -5.40 19.73
C ARG A 114 7.59 -5.28 18.46
N TYR A 115 6.72 -6.25 18.23
CA TYR A 115 5.79 -6.25 17.12
C TYR A 115 4.87 -5.01 17.14
N TYR A 116 4.15 -4.75 18.27
CA TYR A 116 3.23 -3.62 18.35
C TYR A 116 3.94 -2.26 18.38
N VAL A 117 5.11 -2.16 19.00
CA VAL A 117 5.95 -0.94 18.95
C VAL A 117 6.24 -0.56 17.50
N LEU A 118 6.77 -1.50 16.72
CA LEU A 118 7.15 -1.25 15.33
C LEU A 118 5.94 -1.02 14.42
N LEU A 119 4.84 -1.76 14.63
CA LEU A 119 3.63 -1.59 13.84
C LEU A 119 2.99 -0.23 14.07
N LEU A 120 2.88 0.23 15.32
CA LEU A 120 2.35 1.55 15.66
C LEU A 120 3.25 2.67 15.12
N LEU A 121 4.58 2.54 15.26
CA LEU A 121 5.53 3.48 14.66
C LEU A 121 5.39 3.53 13.13
N PHE A 122 5.11 2.39 12.49
CA PHE A 122 4.89 2.32 11.05
C PHE A 122 3.60 3.06 10.64
N ILE A 123 2.49 2.90 11.40
CA ILE A 123 1.24 3.63 11.18
C ILE A 123 1.48 5.14 11.33
N ALA A 124 2.15 5.58 12.39
CA ALA A 124 2.50 6.97 12.62
C ALA A 124 3.35 7.56 11.47
N SER A 125 4.37 6.81 11.03
CA SER A 125 5.25 7.23 9.93
C SER A 125 4.51 7.37 8.60
N MET A 126 3.57 6.47 8.32
CA MET A 126 2.74 6.56 7.11
C MET A 126 1.80 7.77 7.15
N SER A 127 1.13 8.02 8.28
CA SER A 127 0.27 9.19 8.44
C SER A 127 1.09 10.50 8.36
N GLY A 128 2.28 10.53 8.95
CA GLY A 128 3.19 11.67 8.87
C GLY A 128 3.65 11.95 7.42
N LEU A 129 3.97 10.90 6.66
CA LEU A 129 4.33 11.03 5.25
C LEU A 129 3.17 11.59 4.41
N VAL A 130 1.96 11.06 4.62
CA VAL A 130 0.76 11.45 3.87
C VAL A 130 0.39 12.91 4.12
N PHE A 131 0.55 13.40 5.34
CA PHE A 131 0.23 14.78 5.65
C PHE A 131 1.40 15.76 5.42
N SER A 132 2.62 15.30 5.18
CA SER A 132 3.77 16.20 4.94
C SER A 132 3.53 17.18 3.81
N SER A 133 3.68 18.48 4.09
CA SER A 133 3.67 19.58 3.11
C SER A 133 5.03 19.85 2.48
N THR A 134 6.10 19.23 2.98
CA THR A 134 7.48 19.47 2.55
C THR A 134 8.16 18.19 2.06
N LEU A 135 9.10 18.31 1.11
CA LEU A 135 9.91 17.20 0.62
C LEU A 135 10.82 16.62 1.71
N VAL A 136 11.33 17.46 2.62
CA VAL A 136 12.14 17.00 3.77
C VAL A 136 11.30 16.18 4.73
N GLY A 137 10.08 16.63 5.05
CA GLY A 137 9.14 15.87 5.87
C GLY A 137 8.77 14.53 5.22
N GLN A 138 8.49 14.54 3.91
CA GLN A 138 8.27 13.28 3.17
C GLN A 138 9.50 12.37 3.21
N LEU A 139 10.70 12.92 3.02
CA LEU A 139 11.96 12.18 3.08
C LEU A 139 12.18 11.53 4.46
N PHE A 140 11.96 12.29 5.54
CA PHE A 140 12.08 11.77 6.90
C PHE A 140 11.16 10.56 7.13
N PHE A 141 9.88 10.70 6.83
CA PHE A 141 8.92 9.61 7.01
C PHE A 141 9.11 8.47 5.99
N PHE A 142 9.63 8.78 4.81
CA PHE A 142 10.03 7.77 3.83
C PHE A 142 11.08 6.82 4.42
N GLU A 143 12.11 7.35 5.08
CA GLU A 143 13.14 6.54 5.71
C GLU A 143 12.62 5.82 6.96
N MET A 144 11.77 6.46 7.77
CA MET A 144 11.14 5.83 8.93
C MET A 144 10.27 4.62 8.53
N THR A 145 9.53 4.71 7.42
CA THR A 145 8.78 3.55 6.89
C THR A 145 9.70 2.41 6.46
N GLY A 146 10.88 2.73 5.91
CA GLY A 146 11.93 1.77 5.57
C GLY A 146 12.45 1.02 6.79
N LEU A 147 12.79 1.77 7.85
CA LEU A 147 13.28 1.23 9.11
C LEU A 147 12.26 0.31 9.78
N CYS A 148 10.99 0.75 9.88
CA CYS A 148 9.92 -0.06 10.46
C CYS A 148 9.71 -1.36 9.67
N SER A 149 9.71 -1.28 8.34
CA SER A 149 9.54 -2.46 7.49
C SER A 149 10.70 -3.44 7.61
N TRP A 150 11.96 -2.94 7.63
CA TRP A 150 13.14 -3.76 7.86
C TRP A 150 13.04 -4.54 9.17
N ALA A 151 12.74 -3.86 10.26
CA ALA A 151 12.64 -4.48 11.57
C ALA A 151 11.49 -5.51 11.67
N LEU A 152 10.35 -5.24 11.01
CA LEU A 152 9.21 -6.14 10.99
C LEU A 152 9.42 -7.33 10.02
N ILE A 153 10.11 -7.17 8.89
CA ILE A 153 10.49 -8.29 8.01
C ILE A 153 11.44 -9.23 8.73
N GLY A 154 12.37 -8.69 9.51
CA GLY A 154 13.31 -9.46 10.34
C GLY A 154 12.72 -10.02 11.65
N PHE A 155 11.40 -9.97 11.86
CA PHE A 155 10.75 -10.27 13.13
C PHE A 155 11.14 -11.62 13.74
N TYR A 156 11.15 -12.69 12.95
CA TYR A 156 11.49 -14.05 13.46
C TYR A 156 12.97 -14.22 13.85
N GLY A 157 13.87 -13.37 13.35
CA GLY A 157 15.28 -13.35 13.74
C GLY A 157 16.15 -14.48 13.17
N ASP A 158 15.59 -15.40 12.39
CA ASP A 158 16.35 -16.43 11.69
C ASP A 158 17.20 -15.85 10.54
N LEU A 159 18.14 -16.62 10.01
CA LEU A 159 19.06 -16.16 8.96
C LEU A 159 18.32 -15.72 7.69
N LYS A 160 17.21 -16.41 7.34
CA LYS A 160 16.41 -16.12 6.14
C LYS A 160 15.67 -14.78 6.29
N SER A 161 15.02 -14.55 7.44
CA SER A 161 14.32 -13.28 7.71
C SER A 161 15.29 -12.11 7.85
N ARG A 162 16.45 -12.28 8.51
CA ARG A 162 17.48 -11.22 8.59
C ARG A 162 18.03 -10.85 7.22
N ARG A 163 18.37 -11.83 6.36
CA ARG A 163 18.83 -11.58 4.99
C ARG A 163 17.74 -10.89 4.14
N SER A 164 16.49 -11.32 4.28
CA SER A 164 15.37 -10.71 3.55
C SER A 164 15.13 -9.25 3.98
N ALA A 165 15.21 -8.98 5.28
CA ALA A 165 15.13 -7.63 5.83
C ALA A 165 16.27 -6.73 5.30
N LEU A 166 17.51 -7.26 5.28
CA LEU A 166 18.67 -6.53 4.76
C LEU A 166 18.50 -6.20 3.26
N TRP A 167 18.01 -7.14 2.44
CA TRP A 167 17.71 -6.87 1.04
C TRP A 167 16.65 -5.77 0.87
N ALA A 168 15.61 -5.78 1.71
CA ALA A 168 14.55 -4.77 1.65
C ALA A 168 15.10 -3.38 1.95
N ILE A 169 15.89 -3.21 3.03
CA ILE A 169 16.42 -1.89 3.39
C ILE A 169 17.46 -1.41 2.37
N ILE A 170 18.37 -2.27 1.90
CA ILE A 170 19.41 -1.87 0.93
C ILE A 170 18.76 -1.38 -0.36
N LEU A 171 17.88 -2.18 -0.98
CA LEU A 171 17.29 -1.81 -2.28
C LEU A 171 16.44 -0.54 -2.18
N THR A 172 15.69 -0.37 -1.09
CA THR A 172 14.86 0.83 -0.92
C THR A 172 15.68 2.06 -0.58
N HIS A 173 16.81 1.93 0.13
CA HIS A 173 17.74 3.04 0.42
C HIS A 173 18.55 3.43 -0.81
N VAL A 174 19.03 2.47 -1.61
CA VAL A 174 19.70 2.79 -2.88
C VAL A 174 18.77 3.60 -3.79
N ALA A 175 17.51 3.22 -3.86
CA ALA A 175 16.54 3.97 -4.65
C ALA A 175 16.20 5.34 -4.03
N SER A 176 16.19 5.47 -2.68
CA SER A 176 15.87 6.74 -2.01
C SER A 176 16.83 7.88 -2.32
N VAL A 177 18.04 7.58 -2.80
CA VAL A 177 18.99 8.60 -3.30
C VAL A 177 18.32 9.53 -4.30
N GLY A 178 17.39 9.01 -5.13
CA GLY A 178 16.62 9.83 -6.07
C GLY A 178 15.77 10.91 -5.38
N LEU A 179 15.16 10.61 -4.22
CA LEU A 179 14.39 11.59 -3.43
C LEU A 179 15.31 12.60 -2.74
N TYR A 180 16.48 12.17 -2.25
CA TYR A 180 17.50 13.09 -1.68
C TYR A 180 17.95 14.09 -2.74
N VAL A 181 18.32 13.62 -3.94
CA VAL A 181 18.73 14.48 -5.05
C VAL A 181 17.59 15.43 -5.46
N ALA A 182 16.36 14.94 -5.57
CA ALA A 182 15.21 15.77 -5.90
C ALA A 182 14.98 16.87 -4.84
N THR A 183 15.03 16.52 -3.55
CA THR A 183 14.84 17.48 -2.45
C THR A 183 15.94 18.55 -2.45
N ALA A 184 17.21 18.14 -2.60
CA ALA A 184 18.34 19.06 -2.65
C ALA A 184 18.26 19.99 -3.88
N TYR A 185 17.89 19.44 -5.05
CA TYR A 185 17.75 20.22 -6.29
C TYR A 185 16.65 21.30 -6.15
N VAL A 186 15.48 20.93 -5.60
CA VAL A 186 14.38 21.89 -5.38
C VAL A 186 14.85 23.00 -4.45
N PHE A 187 15.47 22.66 -3.33
CA PHE A 187 15.95 23.64 -2.37
C PHE A 187 16.98 24.61 -2.96
N LEU A 188 17.97 24.10 -3.71
CA LEU A 188 19.01 24.92 -4.32
C LEU A 188 18.47 25.92 -5.34
N HIS A 189 17.34 25.60 -6.02
CA HIS A 189 16.79 26.46 -7.08
C HIS A 189 15.66 27.36 -6.59
N THR A 190 14.96 26.99 -5.51
CA THR A 190 13.77 27.74 -5.04
C THR A 190 13.93 28.32 -3.63
N GLY A 191 14.95 27.88 -2.88
CA GLY A 191 15.13 28.24 -1.46
C GLY A 191 14.06 27.64 -0.54
N SER A 192 13.24 26.66 -1.01
CA SER A 192 12.12 26.10 -0.27
C SER A 192 12.13 24.58 -0.28
N PHE A 193 11.61 24.00 0.81
CA PHE A 193 11.30 22.54 0.88
C PHE A 193 9.83 22.22 0.59
N SER A 194 8.99 23.23 0.35
CA SER A 194 7.58 23.00 0.04
C SER A 194 7.42 22.11 -1.20
N ILE A 195 6.45 21.21 -1.17
CA ILE A 195 6.11 20.39 -2.35
C ILE A 195 5.61 21.29 -3.49
N ASP A 196 4.95 22.40 -3.20
CA ASP A 196 4.46 23.35 -4.19
C ASP A 196 5.60 24.07 -4.93
N ALA A 197 6.80 24.12 -4.36
CA ALA A 197 7.99 24.65 -5.04
C ALA A 197 8.36 23.87 -6.30
N LEU A 198 7.89 22.63 -6.48
CA LEU A 198 8.02 21.87 -7.73
C LEU A 198 7.43 22.62 -8.93
N GLY A 199 6.37 23.39 -8.74
CA GLY A 199 5.74 24.20 -9.79
C GLY A 199 6.63 25.32 -10.31
N GLN A 200 7.58 25.81 -9.52
CA GLN A 200 8.47 26.93 -9.84
C GLN A 200 9.70 26.52 -10.66
N LEU A 201 9.96 25.21 -10.79
CA LEU A 201 11.12 24.71 -11.52
C LEU A 201 10.95 24.88 -13.04
N PRO A 202 12.04 25.20 -13.77
CA PRO A 202 12.04 25.16 -15.22
C PRO A 202 11.92 23.70 -15.71
N ASP A 203 11.54 23.50 -16.99
CA ASP A 203 11.30 22.17 -17.56
C ASP A 203 12.47 21.21 -17.38
N TYR A 204 13.70 21.64 -17.59
CA TYR A 204 14.89 20.83 -17.35
C TYR A 204 14.99 20.39 -15.86
N GLY A 205 14.75 21.32 -14.95
CA GLY A 205 14.74 21.03 -13.51
C GLY A 205 13.66 20.03 -13.14
N LYS A 206 12.45 20.16 -13.71
CA LYS A 206 11.37 19.17 -13.52
C LYS A 206 11.78 17.79 -14.03
N ILE A 207 12.47 17.68 -15.19
CA ILE A 207 12.96 16.39 -15.69
C ILE A 207 13.90 15.75 -14.67
N VAL A 208 14.92 16.49 -14.20
CA VAL A 208 15.90 15.97 -13.22
C VAL A 208 15.20 15.50 -11.93
N VAL A 209 14.35 16.34 -11.37
CA VAL A 209 13.64 16.07 -10.11
C VAL A 209 12.68 14.89 -10.25
N PHE A 210 11.86 14.85 -11.30
CA PHE A 210 10.88 13.79 -11.48
C PHE A 210 11.50 12.44 -11.85
N LEU A 211 12.62 12.39 -12.57
CA LEU A 211 13.36 11.15 -12.79
C LEU A 211 13.96 10.63 -11.46
N GLY A 212 14.49 11.52 -10.62
CA GLY A 212 14.94 11.17 -9.27
C GLY A 212 13.79 10.64 -8.41
N LEU A 213 12.64 11.33 -8.40
CA LEU A 213 11.43 10.90 -7.69
C LEU A 213 10.95 9.53 -8.20
N LEU A 214 10.91 9.28 -9.52
CA LEU A 214 10.53 7.99 -10.08
C LEU A 214 11.43 6.86 -9.58
N ILE A 215 12.75 7.04 -9.54
CA ILE A 215 13.69 6.04 -9.01
C ILE A 215 13.37 5.71 -7.54
N ALA A 216 13.20 6.73 -6.69
CA ALA A 216 12.84 6.53 -5.28
C ALA A 216 11.48 5.84 -5.12
N CYS A 217 10.49 6.26 -5.89
CA CYS A 217 9.13 5.70 -5.88
C CYS A 217 9.13 4.25 -6.36
N TRP A 218 9.88 3.91 -7.41
CA TRP A 218 10.03 2.53 -7.88
C TRP A 218 10.68 1.63 -6.83
N GLY A 219 11.66 2.13 -6.08
CA GLY A 219 12.28 1.40 -4.98
C GLY A 219 11.28 0.97 -3.91
N LYS A 220 10.52 1.93 -3.38
CA LYS A 220 9.50 1.64 -2.34
C LYS A 220 8.33 0.82 -2.87
N SER A 221 7.90 1.09 -4.10
CA SER A 221 6.78 0.37 -4.74
C SER A 221 7.22 -0.91 -5.46
N ALA A 222 8.44 -1.37 -5.25
CA ALA A 222 8.98 -2.60 -5.80
C ALA A 222 8.77 -2.74 -7.31
N GLN A 223 8.97 -1.66 -8.06
CA GLN A 223 8.94 -1.70 -9.51
C GLN A 223 10.29 -2.23 -10.06
N VAL A 224 10.28 -2.80 -11.25
CA VAL A 224 11.52 -3.22 -11.94
C VAL A 224 12.43 -1.99 -12.12
N PRO A 225 13.74 -2.08 -11.83
CA PRO A 225 14.52 -3.27 -11.42
C PRO A 225 14.58 -3.49 -9.89
N PHE A 226 13.96 -2.63 -9.07
CA PHE A 226 14.04 -2.66 -7.61
C PHE A 226 13.10 -3.67 -6.94
N HIS A 227 12.33 -4.43 -7.70
CA HIS A 227 11.30 -5.38 -7.21
C HIS A 227 11.79 -6.53 -6.31
N PRO A 228 13.05 -7.05 -6.35
CA PRO A 228 13.41 -8.33 -5.73
C PRO A 228 13.25 -8.39 -4.22
N TRP A 229 13.20 -7.24 -3.52
CA TRP A 229 13.03 -7.23 -2.07
C TRP A 229 11.61 -7.67 -1.65
N LEU A 230 10.57 -7.38 -2.46
CA LEU A 230 9.19 -7.58 -2.07
C LEU A 230 8.80 -9.07 -1.96
N PRO A 231 9.08 -9.95 -2.94
CA PRO A 231 8.85 -11.39 -2.79
C PRO A 231 9.71 -12.04 -1.69
N ARG A 232 10.89 -11.50 -1.39
CA ARG A 232 11.74 -11.96 -0.29
C ARG A 232 11.17 -11.58 1.08
N ALA A 233 10.50 -10.43 1.18
CA ALA A 233 9.86 -9.95 2.41
C ALA A 233 8.69 -10.86 2.88
N MET A 234 8.25 -11.84 2.07
CA MET A 234 7.17 -12.76 2.42
C MET A 234 7.49 -13.73 3.57
N VAL A 235 8.70 -13.70 4.09
CA VAL A 235 9.09 -14.38 5.34
C VAL A 235 8.51 -13.71 6.59
N ALA A 236 8.11 -12.44 6.52
CA ALA A 236 7.51 -11.68 7.61
C ALA A 236 6.20 -12.33 8.13
N PRO A 237 5.78 -12.07 9.38
CA PRO A 237 4.43 -12.42 9.83
C PRO A 237 3.36 -11.89 8.87
N THR A 238 2.32 -12.68 8.61
CA THR A 238 1.36 -12.31 7.55
C THR A 238 0.64 -10.98 7.80
N PRO A 239 0.27 -10.57 9.04
CA PRO A 239 -0.28 -9.23 9.27
C PRO A 239 0.68 -8.10 8.86
N VAL A 240 1.99 -8.29 9.06
CA VAL A 240 3.02 -7.35 8.57
C VAL A 240 2.99 -7.29 7.04
N SER A 241 2.99 -8.47 6.38
CA SER A 241 2.92 -8.52 4.92
C SER A 241 1.65 -7.83 4.41
N ALA A 242 0.50 -8.05 5.05
CA ALA A 242 -0.76 -7.41 4.71
C ALA A 242 -0.67 -5.88 4.79
N TYR A 243 -0.14 -5.32 5.90
CA TYR A 243 0.02 -3.89 6.06
C TYR A 243 1.02 -3.29 5.06
N LEU A 244 2.15 -3.97 4.87
CA LEU A 244 3.24 -3.56 3.97
C LEU A 244 2.77 -3.44 2.51
N HIS A 245 1.90 -4.35 2.04
CA HIS A 245 1.39 -4.37 0.67
C HIS A 245 0.12 -3.54 0.46
N ALA A 246 -0.70 -3.40 1.51
CA ALA A 246 -1.99 -2.72 1.41
C ALA A 246 -1.90 -1.22 1.64
N ALA A 247 -1.28 -0.78 2.73
CA ALA A 247 -1.45 0.58 3.23
C ALA A 247 -0.16 1.29 3.63
N SER A 248 1.00 0.62 3.51
CA SER A 248 2.25 1.22 3.96
C SER A 248 3.33 1.24 2.88
N MET A 249 4.47 0.64 3.05
CA MET A 249 5.71 0.84 2.31
C MET A 249 5.54 0.93 0.78
N VAL A 250 4.78 0.01 0.17
CA VAL A 250 4.61 0.03 -1.29
C VAL A 250 3.72 1.17 -1.79
N LYS A 251 2.90 1.75 -0.90
CA LYS A 251 2.05 2.91 -1.22
C LYS A 251 2.80 4.24 -1.13
N VAL A 252 3.91 4.29 -0.39
CA VAL A 252 4.76 5.48 -0.27
C VAL A 252 5.15 6.02 -1.65
N GLY A 253 5.67 5.14 -2.53
CA GLY A 253 6.14 5.58 -3.85
C GLY A 253 5.01 6.12 -4.73
N VAL A 254 3.91 5.39 -4.87
CA VAL A 254 2.77 5.85 -5.69
C VAL A 254 2.12 7.11 -5.12
N TYR A 255 2.09 7.26 -3.79
CA TYR A 255 1.58 8.46 -3.14
C TYR A 255 2.46 9.68 -3.41
N ILE A 256 3.77 9.59 -3.19
CA ILE A 256 4.72 10.69 -3.44
C ILE A 256 4.66 11.10 -4.91
N PHE A 257 4.63 10.14 -5.83
CA PHE A 257 4.56 10.44 -7.26
C PHE A 257 3.26 11.18 -7.62
N ALA A 258 2.10 10.70 -7.12
CA ALA A 258 0.82 11.39 -7.32
C ALA A 258 0.83 12.81 -6.73
N ARG A 259 1.29 12.96 -5.48
CA ARG A 259 1.40 14.25 -4.78
C ARG A 259 2.28 15.24 -5.55
N SER A 260 3.44 14.78 -6.02
CA SER A 260 4.38 15.61 -6.77
C SER A 260 3.82 16.03 -8.13
N VAL A 261 3.14 15.12 -8.84
CA VAL A 261 2.49 15.45 -10.14
C VAL A 261 1.37 16.48 -9.94
N MET A 262 0.60 16.37 -8.86
CA MET A 262 -0.46 17.36 -8.55
C MET A 262 0.10 18.75 -8.24
N ALA A 263 1.27 18.85 -7.60
CA ALA A 263 1.87 20.11 -7.18
C ALA A 263 2.68 20.81 -8.30
N ALA A 264 3.23 20.05 -9.25
CA ALA A 264 4.20 20.59 -10.19
C ALA A 264 3.59 21.35 -11.38
N GLY A 265 2.26 21.30 -11.59
CA GLY A 265 1.62 21.84 -12.79
C GLY A 265 2.05 21.07 -14.06
N ALA A 266 2.37 21.77 -15.14
CA ALA A 266 2.86 21.12 -16.35
C ALA A 266 4.23 20.47 -16.15
N ILE A 267 4.36 19.22 -16.61
CA ILE A 267 5.59 18.41 -16.51
C ILE A 267 5.96 17.97 -17.94
N PRO A 268 7.24 17.99 -18.33
CA PRO A 268 7.67 17.53 -19.66
C PRO A 268 7.26 16.08 -19.94
N ALA A 269 6.68 15.82 -21.11
CA ALA A 269 6.11 14.54 -21.52
C ALA A 269 7.11 13.36 -21.47
N VAL A 270 8.42 13.63 -21.54
CA VAL A 270 9.46 12.58 -21.40
C VAL A 270 9.36 11.86 -20.05
N VAL A 271 9.02 12.56 -18.98
CA VAL A 271 8.81 11.95 -17.65
C VAL A 271 7.63 10.97 -17.67
N GLY A 272 6.51 11.40 -18.29
CA GLY A 272 5.34 10.55 -18.50
C GLY A 272 5.66 9.31 -19.32
N LYS A 273 6.44 9.44 -20.41
CA LYS A 273 6.88 8.31 -21.24
C LYS A 273 7.72 7.30 -20.45
N VAL A 274 8.72 7.77 -19.72
CA VAL A 274 9.58 6.90 -18.89
C VAL A 274 8.74 6.18 -17.83
N GLY A 275 7.89 6.91 -17.12
CA GLY A 275 7.00 6.34 -16.10
C GLY A 275 6.07 5.27 -16.68
N LEU A 276 5.46 5.54 -17.84
CA LEU A 276 4.51 4.64 -18.50
C LEU A 276 5.19 3.35 -19.01
N ILE A 277 6.35 3.47 -19.70
CA ILE A 277 7.10 2.31 -20.18
C ILE A 277 7.50 1.40 -19.02
N MET A 278 8.05 1.97 -17.96
CA MET A 278 8.48 1.20 -16.78
C MET A 278 7.31 0.56 -16.04
N ALA A 279 6.17 1.25 -15.95
CA ALA A 279 4.97 0.73 -15.35
C ALA A 279 4.48 -0.53 -16.09
N VAL A 280 4.33 -0.46 -17.41
CA VAL A 280 3.86 -1.60 -18.23
C VAL A 280 4.86 -2.73 -18.25
N ALA A 281 6.17 -2.45 -18.37
CA ALA A 281 7.22 -3.46 -18.26
C ALA A 281 7.15 -4.20 -16.91
N THR A 282 6.93 -3.47 -15.82
CA THR A 282 6.77 -4.05 -14.49
C THR A 282 5.50 -4.89 -14.37
N MET A 283 4.38 -4.45 -14.96
CA MET A 283 3.12 -5.21 -14.97
C MET A 283 3.30 -6.56 -15.67
N LEU A 284 3.89 -6.55 -16.86
CA LEU A 284 4.16 -7.77 -17.63
C LEU A 284 5.11 -8.72 -16.89
N TYR A 285 6.18 -8.18 -16.30
CA TYR A 285 7.10 -8.96 -15.48
C TYR A 285 6.38 -9.59 -14.27
N GLY A 286 5.61 -8.80 -13.53
CA GLY A 286 4.85 -9.27 -12.37
C GLY A 286 3.88 -10.39 -12.73
N PHE A 287 3.18 -10.26 -13.85
CA PHE A 287 2.28 -11.30 -14.37
C PHE A 287 3.01 -12.59 -14.74
N LEU A 288 4.11 -12.50 -15.49
CA LEU A 288 4.90 -13.68 -15.86
C LEU A 288 5.42 -14.44 -14.64
N MET A 289 5.69 -13.73 -13.55
CA MET A 289 6.14 -14.32 -12.30
C MET A 289 5.03 -14.99 -11.48
N TYR A 290 3.75 -14.96 -11.90
CA TYR A 290 2.69 -15.75 -11.25
C TYR A 290 2.86 -17.26 -11.51
N PHE A 291 3.26 -17.61 -12.72
CA PHE A 291 3.28 -19.00 -13.17
C PHE A 291 4.15 -19.92 -12.31
N PRO A 292 5.37 -19.55 -11.89
CA PRO A 292 6.21 -20.40 -11.05
C PRO A 292 5.86 -20.36 -9.56
N GLN A 293 4.82 -19.61 -9.14
CA GLN A 293 4.50 -19.48 -7.70
C GLN A 293 3.47 -20.51 -7.26
N HIS A 294 3.84 -21.28 -6.24
CA HIS A 294 2.95 -22.17 -5.50
C HIS A 294 2.66 -21.68 -4.07
N ASP A 295 3.49 -20.77 -3.54
CA ASP A 295 3.28 -20.09 -2.27
C ASP A 295 2.34 -18.88 -2.47
N MET A 296 1.20 -18.89 -1.75
CA MET A 296 0.17 -17.85 -1.88
C MET A 296 0.70 -16.44 -1.59
N LYS A 297 1.51 -16.25 -0.54
CA LYS A 297 2.08 -14.93 -0.21
C LYS A 297 3.04 -14.43 -1.30
N ARG A 298 3.86 -15.31 -1.88
CA ARG A 298 4.77 -14.92 -2.97
C ARG A 298 4.01 -14.57 -4.24
N MET A 299 2.96 -15.31 -4.58
CA MET A 299 2.07 -14.96 -5.69
C MET A 299 1.44 -13.57 -5.46
N LEU A 300 0.96 -13.29 -4.23
CA LEU A 300 0.42 -12.00 -3.86
C LEU A 300 1.44 -10.86 -3.92
N ALA A 301 2.72 -11.13 -3.64
CA ALA A 301 3.78 -10.14 -3.78
C ALA A 301 3.96 -9.72 -5.25
N TYR A 302 4.05 -10.67 -6.18
CA TYR A 302 4.14 -10.37 -7.61
C TYR A 302 2.86 -9.68 -8.13
N SER A 303 1.69 -10.10 -7.63
CA SER A 303 0.44 -9.40 -7.92
C SER A 303 0.47 -7.95 -7.40
N THR A 304 1.13 -7.65 -6.29
CA THR A 304 1.29 -6.26 -5.83
C THR A 304 2.20 -5.47 -6.76
N ILE A 305 3.32 -6.06 -7.22
CA ILE A 305 4.24 -5.45 -8.19
C ILE A 305 3.47 -5.03 -9.45
N ALA A 306 2.68 -5.95 -10.03
CA ALA A 306 1.86 -5.66 -11.22
C ALA A 306 0.80 -4.58 -10.94
N GLN A 307 0.04 -4.69 -9.83
CA GLN A 307 -1.04 -3.75 -9.52
C GLN A 307 -0.54 -2.32 -9.24
N LEU A 308 0.65 -2.14 -8.68
CA LEU A 308 1.26 -0.82 -8.53
C LEU A 308 1.66 -0.23 -9.89
N GLY A 309 1.99 -1.07 -10.86
CA GLY A 309 2.21 -0.65 -12.25
C GLY A 309 1.00 0.08 -12.83
N TYR A 310 -0.25 -0.38 -12.58
CA TYR A 310 -1.46 0.36 -13.00
C TYR A 310 -1.53 1.76 -12.42
N ILE A 311 -1.12 1.94 -11.18
CA ILE A 311 -1.12 3.26 -10.53
C ILE A 311 -0.06 4.16 -11.15
N PHE A 312 1.17 3.64 -11.37
CA PHE A 312 2.21 4.40 -12.07
C PHE A 312 1.81 4.74 -13.50
N MET A 313 1.18 3.81 -14.22
CA MET A 313 0.61 4.06 -15.56
C MET A 313 -0.38 5.23 -15.52
N ALA A 314 -1.34 5.20 -14.61
CA ALA A 314 -2.35 6.24 -14.47
C ALA A 314 -1.75 7.62 -14.15
N ILE A 315 -0.83 7.70 -13.18
CA ILE A 315 -0.18 8.96 -12.80
C ILE A 315 0.71 9.46 -13.96
N SER A 316 1.37 8.57 -14.69
CA SER A 316 2.16 8.93 -15.88
C SER A 316 1.28 9.46 -17.01
N LEU A 317 0.07 8.89 -17.22
CA LEU A 317 -0.92 9.41 -18.16
C LEU A 317 -1.43 10.80 -17.75
N ALA A 318 -1.50 11.09 -16.45
CA ALA A 318 -1.87 12.41 -15.97
C ALA A 318 -0.89 13.51 -16.41
N ILE A 319 0.39 13.18 -16.62
CA ILE A 319 1.41 14.12 -17.15
C ILE A 319 1.07 14.57 -18.57
N TYR A 320 0.33 13.75 -19.35
CA TYR A 320 -0.21 14.15 -20.65
C TYR A 320 -1.47 15.04 -20.57
N GLY A 321 -1.83 15.51 -19.37
CA GLY A 321 -2.97 16.40 -19.14
C GLY A 321 -4.29 15.67 -18.79
N SER A 322 -4.31 14.35 -18.68
CA SER A 322 -5.52 13.58 -18.33
C SER A 322 -5.81 13.64 -16.84
N ARG A 323 -6.73 14.50 -16.43
CA ARG A 323 -7.26 14.51 -15.03
C ARG A 323 -7.97 13.21 -14.69
N THR A 324 -8.65 12.60 -15.64
CA THR A 324 -9.33 11.29 -15.48
C THR A 324 -8.33 10.21 -15.10
N ALA A 325 -7.13 10.20 -15.71
CA ALA A 325 -6.07 9.25 -15.36
C ALA A 325 -5.60 9.43 -13.91
N LEU A 326 -5.39 10.67 -13.47
CA LEU A 326 -5.02 10.95 -12.07
C LEU A 326 -6.08 10.44 -11.10
N LEU A 327 -7.35 10.74 -11.37
CA LEU A 327 -8.49 10.26 -10.56
C LEU A 327 -8.52 8.72 -10.50
N GLY A 328 -8.38 8.05 -11.64
CA GLY A 328 -8.32 6.58 -11.72
C GLY A 328 -7.14 6.01 -10.91
N GLY A 329 -5.96 6.65 -10.99
CA GLY A 329 -4.76 6.26 -10.23
C GLY A 329 -4.96 6.40 -8.72
N VAL A 330 -5.47 7.53 -8.26
CA VAL A 330 -5.76 7.79 -6.84
C VAL A 330 -6.85 6.85 -6.32
N ALA A 331 -7.94 6.65 -7.08
CA ALA A 331 -8.96 5.68 -6.73
C ALA A 331 -8.39 4.25 -6.65
N HIS A 332 -7.44 3.90 -7.53
CA HIS A 332 -6.79 2.58 -7.48
C HIS A 332 -5.82 2.44 -6.30
N ILE A 333 -5.12 3.51 -5.87
CA ILE A 333 -4.36 3.51 -4.61
C ILE A 333 -5.26 3.05 -3.46
N PHE A 334 -6.46 3.61 -3.35
CA PHE A 334 -7.41 3.36 -2.29
C PHE A 334 -8.07 1.98 -2.39
N ASN A 335 -8.66 1.65 -3.53
CA ASN A 335 -9.41 0.40 -3.76
C ASN A 335 -8.52 -0.85 -3.66
N HIS A 336 -7.34 -0.81 -4.27
CA HIS A 336 -6.35 -1.88 -4.22
C HIS A 336 -5.92 -2.20 -2.79
N SER A 337 -5.94 -1.23 -1.88
CA SER A 337 -5.49 -1.42 -0.52
C SER A 337 -6.41 -2.36 0.26
N PHE A 338 -7.71 -2.22 0.13
CA PHE A 338 -8.67 -3.12 0.77
C PHE A 338 -8.65 -4.53 0.15
N ALA A 339 -8.55 -4.62 -1.17
CA ALA A 339 -8.44 -5.91 -1.86
C ALA A 339 -7.16 -6.66 -1.44
N LYS A 340 -6.02 -5.96 -1.31
CA LYS A 340 -4.75 -6.55 -0.85
C LYS A 340 -4.77 -6.91 0.62
N ALA A 341 -5.29 -6.05 1.50
CA ALA A 341 -5.44 -6.38 2.90
C ALA A 341 -6.26 -7.66 3.07
N LEU A 342 -7.42 -7.73 2.41
CA LEU A 342 -8.28 -8.92 2.44
C LEU A 342 -7.53 -10.17 1.98
N PHE A 343 -6.86 -10.11 0.83
CA PHE A 343 -6.21 -11.28 0.25
C PHE A 343 -5.04 -11.77 1.10
N PHE A 344 -4.18 -10.88 1.59
CA PHE A 344 -3.10 -11.27 2.50
C PHE A 344 -3.62 -11.83 3.82
N LEU A 345 -4.70 -11.26 4.38
CA LEU A 345 -5.27 -11.77 5.64
C LEU A 345 -5.99 -13.11 5.43
N VAL A 346 -6.55 -13.39 4.25
CA VAL A 346 -6.99 -14.75 3.87
C VAL A 346 -5.81 -15.70 3.87
N ALA A 347 -4.69 -15.35 3.21
CA ALA A 347 -3.48 -16.17 3.22
C ALA A 347 -2.95 -16.41 4.64
N GLY A 348 -3.02 -15.38 5.50
CA GLY A 348 -2.65 -15.48 6.91
C GLY A 348 -3.58 -16.37 7.71
N THR A 349 -4.89 -16.29 7.47
CA THR A 349 -5.87 -17.14 8.14
C THR A 349 -5.69 -18.62 7.75
N LEU A 350 -5.44 -18.89 6.46
CA LEU A 350 -5.12 -20.24 5.99
C LEU A 350 -3.84 -20.76 6.63
N ALA A 351 -2.76 -19.97 6.63
CA ALA A 351 -1.51 -20.34 7.28
C ALA A 351 -1.69 -20.60 8.78
N TYR A 352 -2.43 -19.73 9.47
CA TYR A 352 -2.75 -19.89 10.90
C TYR A 352 -3.53 -21.17 11.20
N THR A 353 -4.50 -21.53 10.34
CA THR A 353 -5.41 -22.64 10.61
C THR A 353 -4.91 -23.99 10.13
N THR A 354 -4.11 -24.02 9.05
CA THR A 354 -3.67 -25.25 8.36
C THR A 354 -2.17 -25.52 8.47
N GLY A 355 -1.37 -24.55 8.96
CA GLY A 355 0.09 -24.64 9.00
C GLY A 355 0.77 -24.44 7.64
N THR A 356 0.03 -24.16 6.57
CA THR A 356 0.59 -24.02 5.22
C THR A 356 -0.08 -22.93 4.40
N ARG A 357 0.61 -22.42 3.40
CA ARG A 357 0.11 -21.48 2.39
C ARG A 357 0.42 -21.97 0.97
N GLN A 358 0.71 -23.27 0.82
CA GLN A 358 0.94 -23.88 -0.48
C GLN A 358 -0.38 -24.10 -1.20
N LEU A 359 -0.59 -23.39 -2.32
CA LEU A 359 -1.83 -23.41 -3.09
C LEU A 359 -2.29 -24.81 -3.51
N PRO A 360 -1.41 -25.74 -3.95
CA PRO A 360 -1.85 -27.06 -4.43
C PRO A 360 -2.52 -27.95 -3.38
N VAL A 361 -2.26 -27.70 -2.07
CA VAL A 361 -2.81 -28.54 -0.98
C VAL A 361 -4.00 -27.90 -0.26
N LEU A 362 -4.39 -26.69 -0.66
CA LEU A 362 -5.48 -25.94 -0.06
C LEU A 362 -6.73 -26.03 -0.95
N THR A 363 -7.52 -27.10 -0.84
CA THR A 363 -8.78 -27.25 -1.63
C THR A 363 -10.00 -27.35 -0.72
N GLY A 364 -11.19 -26.94 -1.22
CA GLY A 364 -12.46 -27.06 -0.52
C GLY A 364 -12.62 -26.12 0.68
N ILE A 365 -11.92 -24.96 0.66
CA ILE A 365 -11.93 -24.00 1.76
C ILE A 365 -13.34 -23.54 2.12
N LEU A 366 -14.22 -23.33 1.13
CA LEU A 366 -15.58 -22.83 1.35
C LEU A 366 -16.42 -23.76 2.23
N ARG A 367 -16.27 -25.07 2.08
CA ARG A 367 -17.02 -26.05 2.88
C ARG A 367 -16.59 -26.11 4.35
N LYS A 368 -15.28 -25.99 4.60
CA LYS A 368 -14.73 -26.07 5.97
C LYS A 368 -14.75 -24.72 6.69
N MET A 369 -14.43 -23.64 5.98
CA MET A 369 -14.32 -22.29 6.51
C MET A 369 -15.05 -21.29 5.58
N PRO A 370 -16.41 -21.22 5.64
CA PRO A 370 -17.23 -20.49 4.66
C PRO A 370 -16.82 -19.02 4.49
N LEU A 371 -16.61 -18.30 5.61
CA LEU A 371 -16.23 -16.89 5.54
C LEU A 371 -14.83 -16.69 4.92
N VAL A 372 -13.89 -17.60 5.18
CA VAL A 372 -12.54 -17.53 4.57
C VAL A 372 -12.61 -17.80 3.08
N GLY A 373 -13.44 -18.79 2.65
CA GLY A 373 -13.67 -19.07 1.23
C GLY A 373 -14.34 -17.90 0.50
N LEU A 374 -15.38 -17.30 1.09
CA LEU A 374 -16.02 -16.08 0.55
C LEU A 374 -15.04 -14.90 0.49
N SER A 375 -14.20 -14.73 1.52
CA SER A 375 -13.17 -13.69 1.55
C SER A 375 -12.13 -13.89 0.45
N TYR A 376 -11.76 -15.14 0.17
CA TYR A 376 -10.84 -15.46 -0.93
C TYR A 376 -11.45 -15.09 -2.29
N LEU A 377 -12.68 -15.50 -2.56
CA LEU A 377 -13.39 -15.14 -3.81
C LEU A 377 -13.51 -13.62 -3.96
N ALA A 378 -13.99 -12.93 -2.91
CA ALA A 378 -14.11 -11.48 -2.91
C ALA A 378 -12.76 -10.79 -3.18
N ALA A 379 -11.67 -11.26 -2.57
CA ALA A 379 -10.34 -10.71 -2.78
C ALA A 379 -9.85 -10.89 -4.22
N VAL A 380 -10.06 -12.08 -4.81
CA VAL A 380 -9.70 -12.35 -6.21
C VAL A 380 -10.50 -11.47 -7.16
N LEU A 381 -11.82 -11.39 -7.01
CA LEU A 381 -12.69 -10.59 -7.87
C LEU A 381 -12.38 -9.08 -7.73
N ALA A 382 -12.09 -8.62 -6.51
CA ALA A 382 -11.72 -7.23 -6.25
C ALA A 382 -10.37 -6.86 -6.89
N ILE A 383 -9.33 -7.70 -6.76
CA ILE A 383 -7.99 -7.37 -7.27
C ILE A 383 -7.93 -7.48 -8.80
N THR A 384 -8.67 -8.40 -9.39
CA THR A 384 -8.71 -8.59 -10.84
C THR A 384 -9.61 -7.57 -11.53
N GLY A 385 -10.49 -6.91 -10.78
CA GLY A 385 -11.37 -5.86 -11.31
C GLY A 385 -12.64 -6.40 -11.95
N VAL A 386 -13.39 -7.22 -11.20
CA VAL A 386 -14.71 -7.75 -11.62
C VAL A 386 -15.81 -6.98 -10.91
N PRO A 387 -16.85 -6.47 -11.61
CA PRO A 387 -18.01 -5.87 -10.96
C PRO A 387 -18.71 -6.85 -10.00
N PRO A 388 -19.25 -6.42 -8.87
CA PRO A 388 -19.39 -5.05 -8.38
C PRO A 388 -18.23 -4.54 -7.52
N PHE A 389 -17.08 -5.22 -7.49
CA PHE A 389 -15.96 -4.88 -6.65
C PHE A 389 -15.23 -3.61 -7.10
N SER A 390 -14.73 -2.86 -6.14
CA SER A 390 -14.13 -1.53 -6.32
C SER A 390 -12.94 -1.47 -7.30
N GLY A 391 -12.20 -2.58 -7.43
CA GLY A 391 -11.08 -2.67 -8.37
C GLY A 391 -11.50 -2.48 -9.83
N PHE A 392 -12.73 -2.89 -10.21
CA PHE A 392 -13.27 -2.69 -11.55
C PHE A 392 -13.36 -1.19 -11.89
N PHE A 393 -13.97 -0.39 -11.04
CA PHE A 393 -14.24 1.02 -11.32
C PHE A 393 -12.95 1.81 -11.50
N SER A 394 -11.95 1.59 -10.64
CA SER A 394 -10.67 2.29 -10.77
C SER A 394 -9.88 1.83 -12.01
N LYS A 395 -9.82 0.52 -12.32
CA LYS A 395 -9.17 0.01 -13.54
C LYS A 395 -9.87 0.51 -14.79
N PHE A 396 -11.21 0.51 -14.82
CA PHE A 396 -11.97 1.01 -15.94
C PHE A 396 -11.61 2.46 -16.27
N VAL A 397 -11.55 3.33 -15.26
CA VAL A 397 -11.17 4.75 -15.43
C VAL A 397 -9.73 4.88 -15.93
N ILE A 398 -8.80 4.06 -15.43
CA ILE A 398 -7.39 4.04 -15.88
C ILE A 398 -7.29 3.65 -17.37
N PHE A 399 -7.96 2.58 -17.77
CA PHE A 399 -7.93 2.13 -19.17
C PHE A 399 -8.64 3.09 -20.10
N TRP A 400 -9.80 3.63 -19.70
CA TRP A 400 -10.52 4.63 -20.46
C TRP A 400 -9.63 5.84 -20.75
N SER A 401 -9.01 6.43 -19.73
CA SER A 401 -8.10 7.57 -19.87
C SER A 401 -6.86 7.22 -20.69
N GLY A 402 -6.36 6.00 -20.58
CA GLY A 402 -5.24 5.51 -21.37
C GLY A 402 -5.57 5.41 -22.86
N LEU A 403 -6.79 4.97 -23.20
CA LEU A 403 -7.26 4.95 -24.59
C LEU A 403 -7.46 6.37 -25.14
N GLU A 404 -8.04 7.30 -24.35
CA GLU A 404 -8.20 8.71 -24.73
C GLU A 404 -6.85 9.35 -25.13
N VAL A 405 -5.82 9.18 -24.29
CA VAL A 405 -4.47 9.70 -24.59
C VAL A 405 -3.85 8.93 -25.77
N GLY A 406 -4.07 7.61 -25.82
CA GLY A 406 -3.50 6.71 -26.84
C GLY A 406 -3.97 6.97 -28.27
N VAL A 407 -5.16 7.55 -28.45
CA VAL A 407 -5.63 7.96 -29.79
C VAL A 407 -4.67 8.98 -30.44
N HIS A 408 -3.96 9.76 -29.62
CA HIS A 408 -3.03 10.80 -30.07
C HIS A 408 -1.55 10.40 -29.99
N ASP A 409 -1.22 9.28 -29.35
CA ASP A 409 0.15 8.76 -29.20
C ASP A 409 0.17 7.23 -29.34
N GLY A 410 0.66 6.73 -30.48
CA GLY A 410 0.69 5.28 -30.79
C GLY A 410 1.51 4.45 -29.79
N LEU A 411 2.54 5.02 -29.13
CA LEU A 411 3.28 4.34 -28.08
C LEU A 411 2.40 4.15 -26.83
N VAL A 412 1.67 5.19 -26.43
CA VAL A 412 0.73 5.13 -25.31
C VAL A 412 -0.35 4.07 -25.59
N LEU A 413 -0.93 4.06 -26.80
CA LEU A 413 -1.92 3.07 -27.19
C LEU A 413 -1.40 1.65 -27.09
N LEU A 414 -0.20 1.39 -27.63
CA LEU A 414 0.44 0.08 -27.53
C LEU A 414 0.62 -0.36 -26.08
N LEU A 415 1.12 0.53 -25.20
CA LEU A 415 1.37 0.23 -23.80
C LEU A 415 0.06 -0.04 -23.05
N VAL A 416 -1.01 0.69 -23.33
CA VAL A 416 -2.34 0.47 -22.75
C VAL A 416 -2.92 -0.87 -23.19
N ILE A 417 -2.76 -1.27 -24.46
CA ILE A 417 -3.19 -2.58 -24.96
C ILE A 417 -2.43 -3.70 -24.25
N LEU A 418 -1.12 -3.58 -24.07
CA LEU A 418 -0.32 -4.56 -23.33
C LEU A 418 -0.77 -4.68 -21.88
N ALA A 419 -1.11 -3.56 -21.23
CA ALA A 419 -1.66 -3.55 -19.88
C ALA A 419 -3.05 -4.21 -19.80
N LEU A 420 -3.89 -4.06 -20.83
CA LEU A 420 -5.18 -4.77 -20.92
C LEU A 420 -4.98 -6.28 -21.04
N ILE A 421 -4.05 -6.73 -21.88
CA ILE A 421 -3.71 -8.15 -22.05
C ILE A 421 -3.23 -8.73 -20.71
N GLU A 422 -2.36 -8.00 -20.00
CA GLU A 422 -1.92 -8.41 -18.65
C GLU A 422 -3.10 -8.54 -17.69
N SER A 423 -4.03 -7.57 -17.69
CA SER A 423 -5.20 -7.58 -16.81
C SER A 423 -6.08 -8.80 -17.01
N VAL A 424 -6.33 -9.19 -18.27
CA VAL A 424 -7.08 -10.39 -18.63
C VAL A 424 -6.33 -11.65 -18.21
N GLY A 425 -5.03 -11.72 -18.49
CA GLY A 425 -4.19 -12.84 -18.08
C GLY A 425 -4.15 -13.03 -16.55
N SER A 426 -3.97 -11.94 -15.82
CA SER A 426 -4.01 -11.93 -14.34
C SER A 426 -5.36 -12.43 -13.80
N PHE A 427 -6.49 -12.00 -14.41
CA PHE A 427 -7.83 -12.48 -14.05
C PHE A 427 -7.95 -13.99 -14.21
N ILE A 428 -7.61 -14.53 -15.38
CA ILE A 428 -7.70 -15.97 -15.69
C ILE A 428 -6.87 -16.79 -14.69
N TRP A 429 -5.63 -16.35 -14.40
CA TRP A 429 -4.73 -17.08 -13.51
C TRP A 429 -5.21 -17.06 -12.04
N MET A 430 -5.65 -15.89 -11.56
CA MET A 430 -6.15 -15.75 -10.19
C MET A 430 -7.46 -16.50 -10.00
N LEU A 431 -8.36 -16.46 -10.99
CA LEU A 431 -9.63 -17.18 -10.94
C LEU A 431 -9.41 -18.71 -10.94
N ARG A 432 -8.45 -19.22 -11.73
CA ARG A 432 -8.08 -20.64 -11.71
C ARG A 432 -7.71 -21.08 -10.29
N TRP A 433 -6.84 -20.35 -9.59
CA TRP A 433 -6.48 -20.71 -8.22
C TRP A 433 -7.64 -20.55 -7.24
N ALA A 434 -8.47 -19.53 -7.41
CA ALA A 434 -9.66 -19.35 -6.59
C ALA A 434 -10.63 -20.53 -6.72
N THR A 435 -10.90 -20.99 -7.94
CA THR A 435 -11.79 -22.15 -8.17
C THR A 435 -11.21 -23.44 -7.57
N VAL A 436 -9.93 -23.70 -7.76
CA VAL A 436 -9.25 -24.88 -7.22
C VAL A 436 -9.23 -24.88 -5.70
N ASN A 437 -8.87 -23.75 -5.07
CA ASN A 437 -8.71 -23.70 -3.62
C ASN A 437 -10.04 -23.56 -2.87
N VAL A 438 -11.00 -22.81 -3.41
CA VAL A 438 -12.23 -22.48 -2.67
C VAL A 438 -13.30 -23.56 -2.83
N LEU A 439 -13.44 -24.10 -4.05
CA LEU A 439 -14.50 -25.05 -4.38
C LEU A 439 -14.04 -26.51 -4.17
N GLY A 440 -14.99 -27.43 -4.30
CA GLY A 440 -14.73 -28.88 -4.21
C GLY A 440 -14.74 -29.42 -2.77
N GLU A 441 -14.18 -30.62 -2.63
CA GLU A 441 -14.04 -31.30 -1.34
C GLU A 441 -12.81 -30.78 -0.58
N PRO A 442 -12.90 -30.61 0.77
CA PRO A 442 -11.76 -30.27 1.57
C PRO A 442 -10.64 -31.29 1.46
N SER A 443 -9.43 -30.82 1.16
CA SER A 443 -8.22 -31.66 1.28
C SER A 443 -8.02 -32.07 2.76
N GLU A 444 -7.21 -33.11 2.99
CA GLU A 444 -6.84 -33.52 4.36
C GLU A 444 -6.31 -32.35 5.20
N THR A 445 -5.48 -31.50 4.57
CA THR A 445 -4.93 -30.29 5.19
C THR A 445 -6.03 -29.29 5.60
N VAL A 446 -7.01 -29.07 4.75
CA VAL A 446 -8.12 -28.16 5.04
C VAL A 446 -9.12 -28.81 6.01
N ALA A 447 -9.39 -30.10 5.91
CA ALA A 447 -10.27 -30.82 6.82
C ALA A 447 -9.75 -30.78 8.27
N ALA A 448 -8.43 -30.88 8.46
CA ALA A 448 -7.74 -30.80 9.76
C ALA A 448 -7.60 -29.37 10.32
N ALA A 449 -7.99 -28.34 9.56
CA ALA A 449 -7.80 -26.94 9.95
C ALA A 449 -8.52 -26.59 11.28
N ILE A 450 -7.80 -25.86 12.14
CA ILE A 450 -8.37 -25.30 13.38
C ILE A 450 -9.27 -24.09 13.04
N THR A 451 -10.15 -23.73 13.99
CA THR A 451 -11.06 -22.59 13.80
C THR A 451 -10.30 -21.24 13.89
N PRO A 452 -10.49 -20.33 12.91
CA PRO A 452 -10.00 -18.95 13.03
C PRO A 452 -10.59 -18.23 14.23
N THR A 453 -9.87 -17.23 14.75
CA THR A 453 -10.37 -16.43 15.88
C THR A 453 -11.49 -15.48 15.46
N ALA A 454 -12.33 -15.05 16.42
CA ALA A 454 -13.41 -14.10 16.15
C ALA A 454 -12.89 -12.76 15.58
N SER A 455 -11.72 -12.29 16.03
CA SER A 455 -11.10 -11.07 15.48
C SER A 455 -10.69 -11.22 14.01
N MET A 456 -10.21 -12.40 13.60
CA MET A 456 -9.91 -12.68 12.19
C MET A 456 -11.19 -12.64 11.35
N HIS A 457 -12.27 -13.32 11.80
CA HIS A 457 -13.56 -13.32 11.11
C HIS A 457 -14.13 -11.90 10.95
N PHE A 458 -14.11 -11.09 12.02
CA PHE A 458 -14.58 -9.70 11.98
C PHE A 458 -13.82 -8.89 10.95
N VAL A 459 -12.48 -8.97 10.95
CA VAL A 459 -11.64 -8.20 10.03
C VAL A 459 -11.86 -8.62 8.57
N LEU A 460 -11.97 -9.94 8.29
CA LEU A 460 -12.25 -10.44 6.95
C LEU A 460 -13.63 -9.97 6.45
N ALA A 461 -14.67 -10.05 7.29
CA ALA A 461 -16.02 -9.60 6.92
C ALA A 461 -16.06 -8.09 6.61
N LEU A 462 -15.41 -7.26 7.45
CA LEU A 462 -15.34 -5.82 7.21
C LEU A 462 -14.57 -5.47 5.92
N LEU A 463 -13.48 -6.18 5.64
CA LEU A 463 -12.72 -5.96 4.41
C LEU A 463 -13.49 -6.39 3.15
N ILE A 464 -14.35 -7.43 3.21
CA ILE A 464 -15.27 -7.74 2.09
C ILE A 464 -16.16 -6.52 1.81
N VAL A 465 -16.79 -5.94 2.85
CA VAL A 465 -17.63 -4.76 2.70
C VAL A 465 -16.82 -3.60 2.09
N MET A 466 -15.61 -3.36 2.57
CA MET A 466 -14.75 -2.29 2.04
C MET A 466 -14.39 -2.50 0.57
N THR A 467 -14.22 -3.74 0.10
CA THR A 467 -13.96 -4.01 -1.34
C THR A 467 -15.17 -3.73 -2.24
N LEU A 468 -16.37 -3.60 -1.67
CA LEU A 468 -17.58 -3.25 -2.40
C LEU A 468 -17.88 -1.74 -2.37
N ILE A 469 -17.55 -1.03 -1.28
CA ILE A 469 -17.97 0.35 -1.09
C ILE A 469 -16.86 1.39 -1.30
N SER A 470 -15.58 0.99 -1.31
CA SER A 470 -14.46 1.94 -1.34
C SER A 470 -14.45 2.84 -2.59
N GLN A 471 -14.97 2.38 -3.73
CA GLN A 471 -15.09 3.22 -4.94
C GLN A 471 -15.98 4.46 -4.72
N TYR A 472 -17.06 4.34 -3.94
CA TYR A 472 -17.96 5.48 -3.67
C TYR A 472 -17.25 6.55 -2.85
N VAL A 473 -16.42 6.14 -1.88
CA VAL A 473 -15.60 7.07 -1.10
C VAL A 473 -14.54 7.72 -1.97
N ALA A 474 -13.81 6.92 -2.78
CA ALA A 474 -12.72 7.43 -3.61
C ALA A 474 -13.22 8.43 -4.65
N PHE A 475 -14.26 8.09 -5.43
CA PHE A 475 -14.78 9.00 -6.46
C PHE A 475 -15.58 10.16 -5.87
N GLY A 476 -16.35 9.94 -4.79
CA GLY A 476 -17.11 10.98 -4.14
C GLY A 476 -16.28 12.13 -3.52
N LEU A 477 -15.02 11.90 -3.15
CA LEU A 477 -14.15 12.94 -2.62
C LEU A 477 -13.58 13.87 -3.69
N PHE A 478 -13.48 13.43 -4.94
CA PHE A 478 -12.90 14.20 -6.04
C PHE A 478 -13.95 14.81 -7.00
N GLN A 479 -15.22 14.59 -6.73
CA GLN A 479 -16.34 15.33 -7.34
C GLN A 479 -16.55 16.67 -6.62
#